data_8695be891c3b325b8c34640e2d071ce8
#
_entry.id   8695be891c3b325b8c34640e2d071ce8
#
_cell.length_a   1.000
_cell.length_b   1.000
_cell.length_c   1.000
_cell.angle_alpha   90.00
_cell.angle_beta   90.00
_cell.angle_gamma   90.00
#
_symmetry.space_group_name_H-M   'P 1'
#
loop_
_entity.id
_entity.type
_entity.pdbx_description
1 polymer ?
#
loop_
_entity_poly.entity_id
_entity_poly.type
_entity_poly.pdbx_seq_one_letter_code
_entity_poly.pdbx_strand_id
1 'polypeptide(L)'
;MTEIKKLGQVPAETIGPSASILTGLLRRGQVLGISAPRRSLKTSVVISLALSLAQGSNWLEWKSKRAFNVLYINTNHKENDCFSKFMQIAQLLEVEQKDLDNISILTLPKSTALEDLAKVVKDKVPNNVFQVVIIDSIDNLKLPQFGGSLGDYLQQINQHVGGGLIYTQSHRDRPKGTTESSDFAQWSESLAHCDSLLEFFKMELDPELLRLERLEAVWDLAKNVMTTHNKRYFQLNVTNDYINFKNKRATSEDLRNHIEVALEHLPTEQTREILQNFDNIDLPLKTRTYWRLEAVTSEVDYDGEKNFLFYYPQLINDKEKILAYHEPGIPLPKDIKEKVWANEEIRERATNKLKSMIADFEQVNNRLPRKSELSRFAKISRPSLDKLIEESDNNVVVIDGLIQENPTY
;
A
#
# COMPACT_ATOMS: atom_id res chain seq x y z
N MET A 1 0.66 -20.33 40.85
CA MET A 1 0.59 -19.26 41.89
C MET A 1 0.99 -17.97 41.25
N THR A 2 0.07 -17.01 41.19
CA THR A 2 0.33 -15.68 40.60
C THR A 2 1.06 -14.85 41.66
N GLU A 3 2.30 -14.52 41.44
CA GLU A 3 3.13 -13.77 42.38
C GLU A 3 2.92 -12.25 42.16
N ILE A 4 2.64 -11.53 43.22
CA ILE A 4 2.54 -10.06 43.16
C ILE A 4 3.96 -9.49 43.09
N LYS A 5 4.32 -8.89 41.97
CA LYS A 5 5.61 -8.26 41.72
C LYS A 5 5.55 -6.76 41.98
N LYS A 6 6.53 -6.21 42.68
CA LYS A 6 6.66 -4.75 42.81
C LYS A 6 7.22 -4.18 41.54
N LEU A 7 6.68 -3.03 41.09
CA LEU A 7 7.08 -2.38 39.83
C LEU A 7 8.61 -2.18 39.72
N GLY A 8 9.28 -1.81 40.78
CA GLY A 8 10.74 -1.65 40.81
C GLY A 8 11.54 -2.95 40.71
N GLN A 9 10.88 -4.12 40.75
CA GLN A 9 11.50 -5.44 40.59
C GLN A 9 11.28 -6.04 39.20
N VAL A 10 10.51 -5.33 38.33
CA VAL A 10 10.29 -5.75 36.95
C VAL A 10 11.51 -5.33 36.11
N PRO A 11 12.22 -6.28 35.47
CA PRO A 11 13.38 -5.94 34.67
C PRO A 11 13.00 -4.93 33.57
N ALA A 12 13.81 -3.90 33.38
CA ALA A 12 13.60 -2.86 32.38
C ALA A 12 13.47 -3.46 30.97
N GLU A 13 14.08 -4.61 30.70
CA GLU A 13 13.97 -5.38 29.47
C GLU A 13 12.55 -5.89 29.18
N THR A 14 11.73 -6.07 30.23
CA THR A 14 10.33 -6.51 30.09
C THR A 14 9.41 -5.37 29.68
N ILE A 15 9.81 -4.13 29.94
CA ILE A 15 9.00 -2.92 29.72
C ILE A 15 9.64 -2.04 28.61
N GLY A 16 10.87 -2.34 28.18
CA GLY A 16 11.66 -1.50 27.30
C GLY A 16 11.30 -1.63 25.81
N PRO A 17 11.91 -0.76 24.98
CA PRO A 17 11.74 -0.76 23.53
C PRO A 17 12.13 -2.07 22.84
N SER A 18 12.87 -2.96 23.51
CA SER A 18 13.24 -4.30 23.02
C SER A 18 12.06 -5.26 22.87
N ALA A 19 10.94 -4.99 23.55
CA ALA A 19 9.71 -5.77 23.42
C ALA A 19 8.89 -5.43 22.16
N SER A 20 9.14 -4.26 21.52
CA SER A 20 8.39 -3.81 20.36
C SER A 20 8.80 -4.59 19.10
N ILE A 21 7.84 -5.13 18.39
CA ILE A 21 7.96 -5.77 17.07
C ILE A 21 7.63 -4.73 15.98
N LEU A 22 6.46 -4.15 16.08
CA LEU A 22 6.04 -2.98 15.29
C LEU A 22 5.65 -1.87 16.26
N THR A 23 6.33 -0.77 16.20
CA THR A 23 6.15 0.33 17.17
C THR A 23 4.73 0.87 17.13
N GLY A 24 4.03 0.83 18.26
CA GLY A 24 2.64 1.29 18.40
C GLY A 24 1.58 0.30 17.90
N LEU A 25 1.95 -0.87 17.37
CA LEU A 25 1.00 -1.84 16.84
C LEU A 25 1.14 -3.24 17.47
N LEU A 26 2.35 -3.77 17.63
CA LEU A 26 2.58 -5.13 18.11
C LEU A 26 3.82 -5.23 18.97
N ARG A 27 3.68 -5.83 20.16
CA ARG A 27 4.78 -6.19 21.07
C ARG A 27 4.86 -7.70 21.29
N ARG A 28 5.94 -8.13 21.87
CA ARG A 28 6.07 -9.52 22.37
C ARG A 28 4.95 -9.84 23.35
N GLY A 29 4.36 -11.00 23.20
CA GLY A 29 3.24 -11.46 24.02
C GLY A 29 1.89 -10.94 23.57
N GLN A 30 1.82 -10.02 22.60
CA GLN A 30 0.58 -9.48 22.06
C GLN A 30 0.11 -10.23 20.81
N VAL A 31 -1.18 -10.08 20.54
CA VAL A 31 -1.88 -10.65 19.37
C VAL A 31 -2.42 -9.50 18.51
N LEU A 32 -2.07 -9.51 17.23
CA LEU A 32 -2.58 -8.61 16.20
C LEU A 32 -3.57 -9.33 15.29
N GLY A 33 -4.80 -8.86 15.22
CA GLY A 33 -5.79 -9.28 14.24
C GLY A 33 -5.69 -8.43 12.96
N ILE A 34 -5.81 -9.07 11.80
CA ILE A 34 -5.95 -8.40 10.49
C ILE A 34 -7.23 -8.88 9.86
N SER A 35 -8.18 -7.99 9.70
CA SER A 35 -9.52 -8.28 9.18
C SER A 35 -9.77 -7.59 7.85
N ALA A 36 -10.34 -8.31 6.89
CA ALA A 36 -10.74 -7.75 5.60
C ALA A 36 -11.82 -8.62 4.95
N PRO A 37 -12.55 -8.15 3.93
CA PRO A 37 -13.57 -8.93 3.25
C PRO A 37 -13.03 -10.25 2.68
N ARG A 38 -13.91 -11.22 2.47
CA ARG A 38 -13.55 -12.46 1.77
C ARG A 38 -13.06 -12.17 0.36
N ARG A 39 -12.08 -12.97 -0.11
CA ARG A 39 -11.46 -12.80 -1.44
C ARG A 39 -10.83 -11.42 -1.65
N SER A 40 -10.32 -10.85 -0.57
CA SER A 40 -9.59 -9.59 -0.59
C SER A 40 -8.08 -9.80 -0.57
N LEU A 41 -7.36 -8.74 -0.32
CA LEU A 41 -5.88 -8.68 -0.32
C LEU A 41 -5.19 -9.28 0.92
N LYS A 42 -5.93 -9.90 1.90
CA LYS A 42 -5.36 -10.36 3.18
C LYS A 42 -4.02 -11.08 3.07
N THR A 43 -3.98 -12.14 2.26
CA THR A 43 -2.75 -12.93 2.07
C THR A 43 -1.60 -12.07 1.55
N SER A 44 -1.84 -11.17 0.58
CA SER A 44 -0.79 -10.30 0.04
C SER A 44 -0.30 -9.28 1.08
N VAL A 45 -1.22 -8.71 1.87
CA VAL A 45 -0.91 -7.81 2.99
C VAL A 45 -0.02 -8.49 4.02
N VAL A 46 -0.40 -9.70 4.41
CA VAL A 46 0.32 -10.45 5.45
C VAL A 46 1.66 -10.97 4.95
N ILE A 47 1.78 -11.34 3.68
CA ILE A 47 3.07 -11.68 3.08
C ILE A 47 3.98 -10.45 3.03
N SER A 48 3.48 -9.27 2.61
CA SER A 48 4.29 -8.05 2.63
C SER A 48 4.74 -7.67 4.05
N LEU A 49 3.86 -7.86 5.03
CA LEU A 49 4.20 -7.68 6.44
C LEU A 49 5.27 -8.66 6.91
N ALA A 50 5.14 -9.95 6.56
CA ALA A 50 6.13 -10.98 6.89
C ALA A 50 7.52 -10.64 6.31
N LEU A 51 7.57 -10.21 5.05
CA LEU A 51 8.79 -9.78 4.38
C LEU A 51 9.41 -8.54 5.03
N SER A 52 8.61 -7.52 5.36
CA SER A 52 9.09 -6.33 6.07
C SER A 52 9.64 -6.66 7.45
N LEU A 53 9.00 -7.55 8.20
CA LEU A 53 9.49 -8.03 9.50
C LEU A 53 10.79 -8.81 9.37
N ALA A 54 10.91 -9.65 8.34
CA ALA A 54 12.12 -10.43 8.08
C ALA A 54 13.32 -9.57 7.68
N GLN A 55 13.09 -8.46 6.97
CA GLN A 55 14.10 -7.47 6.64
C GLN A 55 14.42 -6.51 7.79
N GLY A 56 13.51 -6.34 8.76
CA GLY A 56 13.58 -5.26 9.74
C GLY A 56 13.21 -3.89 9.16
N SER A 57 12.48 -3.87 8.06
CA SER A 57 12.00 -2.65 7.40
C SER A 57 10.67 -2.19 7.97
N ASN A 58 10.30 -0.94 7.70
CA ASN A 58 8.98 -0.42 8.08
C ASN A 58 7.88 -1.08 7.25
N TRP A 59 6.75 -1.31 7.88
CA TRP A 59 5.54 -1.74 7.20
C TRP A 59 4.47 -0.66 7.32
N LEU A 60 4.10 -0.04 6.21
CA LEU A 60 3.30 1.18 6.19
C LEU A 60 3.97 2.27 7.06
N GLU A 61 3.29 2.71 8.10
CA GLU A 61 3.80 3.69 9.05
C GLU A 61 4.44 3.09 10.30
N TRP A 62 4.24 1.79 10.52
CA TRP A 62 4.75 1.11 11.68
C TRP A 62 6.21 0.69 11.50
N LYS A 63 7.04 1.14 12.46
CA LYS A 63 8.47 0.93 12.38
C LYS A 63 8.86 -0.40 13.02
N SER A 64 9.60 -1.21 12.25
CA SER A 64 10.38 -2.30 12.79
C SER A 64 11.79 -1.82 13.14
N LYS A 65 12.34 -2.25 14.27
CA LYS A 65 13.68 -1.82 14.71
C LYS A 65 14.78 -2.78 14.28
N ARG A 66 14.44 -3.98 13.86
CA ARG A 66 15.36 -5.04 13.47
C ARG A 66 14.66 -6.13 12.68
N ALA A 67 15.42 -7.00 12.05
CA ALA A 67 14.92 -8.22 11.45
C ALA A 67 14.43 -9.22 12.51
N PHE A 68 13.39 -9.97 12.17
CA PHE A 68 12.76 -10.99 13.01
C PHE A 68 12.68 -12.32 12.27
N ASN A 69 12.87 -13.42 12.99
CA ASN A 69 12.52 -14.74 12.49
C ASN A 69 11.00 -14.91 12.52
N VAL A 70 10.40 -15.11 11.35
CA VAL A 70 8.97 -15.20 11.15
C VAL A 70 8.58 -16.64 10.83
N LEU A 71 7.60 -17.19 11.53
CA LEU A 71 6.91 -18.42 11.16
C LEU A 71 5.57 -18.06 10.50
N TYR A 72 5.44 -18.38 9.24
CA TYR A 72 4.19 -18.20 8.50
C TYR A 72 3.42 -19.52 8.42
N ILE A 73 2.26 -19.57 9.05
CA ILE A 73 1.38 -20.76 9.07
C ILE A 73 0.31 -20.55 8.00
N ASN A 74 0.45 -21.28 6.89
CA ASN A 74 -0.47 -21.26 5.77
C ASN A 74 -1.58 -22.30 5.97
N THR A 75 -2.81 -21.85 6.09
CA THR A 75 -4.01 -22.69 6.14
C THR A 75 -4.90 -22.51 4.90
N ASN A 76 -4.52 -21.63 3.98
CA ASN A 76 -5.37 -21.13 2.90
C ASN A 76 -5.03 -21.73 1.55
N HIS A 77 -3.77 -21.90 1.23
CA HIS A 77 -3.26 -22.26 -0.08
C HIS A 77 -2.56 -23.63 -0.06
N LYS A 78 -2.43 -24.26 -1.24
CA LYS A 78 -1.47 -25.35 -1.42
C LYS A 78 -0.06 -24.81 -1.18
N GLU A 79 0.83 -25.65 -0.72
CA GLU A 79 2.20 -25.26 -0.36
C GLU A 79 2.92 -24.55 -1.51
N ASN A 80 2.93 -25.12 -2.71
CA ASN A 80 3.56 -24.52 -3.89
C ASN A 80 2.96 -23.15 -4.27
N ASP A 81 1.64 -23.00 -4.13
CA ASP A 81 0.96 -21.74 -4.42
C ASP A 81 1.35 -20.66 -3.39
N CYS A 82 1.54 -21.06 -2.13
CA CYS A 82 2.02 -20.18 -1.07
C CYS A 82 3.45 -19.72 -1.35
N PHE A 83 4.37 -20.65 -1.64
CA PHE A 83 5.75 -20.33 -2.02
C PHE A 83 5.81 -19.41 -3.24
N SER A 84 5.06 -19.72 -4.30
CA SER A 84 5.02 -18.88 -5.50
C SER A 84 4.58 -17.46 -5.21
N LYS A 85 3.58 -17.26 -4.35
CA LYS A 85 3.14 -15.93 -3.92
C LYS A 85 4.20 -15.19 -3.13
N PHE A 86 4.86 -15.87 -2.18
CA PHE A 86 5.96 -15.27 -1.43
C PHE A 86 7.08 -14.80 -2.35
N MET A 87 7.54 -15.66 -3.27
CA MET A 87 8.63 -15.33 -4.19
C MET A 87 8.24 -14.20 -5.14
N GLN A 88 7.00 -14.18 -5.64
CA GLN A 88 6.51 -13.12 -6.50
C GLN A 88 6.50 -11.76 -5.77
N ILE A 89 5.99 -11.72 -4.54
CA ILE A 89 5.94 -10.48 -3.75
C ILE A 89 7.35 -10.06 -3.33
N ALA A 90 8.21 -11.00 -2.91
CA ALA A 90 9.59 -10.73 -2.55
C ALA A 90 10.39 -10.13 -3.72
N GLN A 91 10.23 -10.67 -4.92
CA GLN A 91 10.87 -10.14 -6.12
C GLN A 91 10.42 -8.71 -6.43
N LEU A 92 9.12 -8.43 -6.31
CA LEU A 92 8.56 -7.09 -6.56
C LEU A 92 8.93 -6.08 -5.47
N LEU A 93 9.21 -6.54 -4.25
CA LEU A 93 9.70 -5.71 -3.13
C LEU A 93 11.24 -5.70 -3.06
N GLU A 94 11.93 -6.30 -4.00
CA GLU A 94 13.40 -6.37 -4.07
C GLU A 94 14.03 -6.92 -2.77
N VAL A 95 13.37 -7.94 -2.15
CA VAL A 95 13.85 -8.57 -0.92
C VAL A 95 15.08 -9.42 -1.20
N GLU A 96 16.14 -9.21 -0.45
CA GLU A 96 17.36 -9.99 -0.58
C GLU A 96 17.20 -11.44 -0.10
N GLN A 97 17.92 -12.38 -0.70
CA GLN A 97 17.86 -13.80 -0.35
C GLN A 97 18.15 -14.05 1.15
N LYS A 98 19.11 -13.32 1.72
CA LYS A 98 19.45 -13.43 3.16
C LYS A 98 18.29 -13.12 4.10
N ASP A 99 17.38 -12.23 3.69
CA ASP A 99 16.22 -11.83 4.50
C ASP A 99 15.11 -12.87 4.39
N LEU A 100 15.03 -13.59 3.24
CA LEU A 100 14.12 -14.72 3.09
C LEU A 100 14.46 -15.89 4.01
N ASP A 101 15.72 -16.04 4.39
CA ASP A 101 16.17 -17.08 5.36
C ASP A 101 15.58 -16.87 6.76
N ASN A 102 15.09 -15.66 7.05
CA ASN A 102 14.36 -15.35 8.28
C ASN A 102 12.89 -15.79 8.26
N ILE A 103 12.38 -16.34 7.12
CA ILE A 103 10.99 -16.77 6.99
C ILE A 103 10.91 -18.29 6.87
N SER A 104 10.16 -18.90 7.77
CA SER A 104 9.80 -20.32 7.71
C SER A 104 8.31 -20.47 7.44
N ILE A 105 7.93 -21.39 6.55
CA ILE A 105 6.53 -21.62 6.17
C ILE A 105 6.10 -23.00 6.63
N LEU A 106 4.99 -23.07 7.38
CA LEU A 106 4.32 -24.29 7.78
C LEU A 106 2.96 -24.35 7.09
N THR A 107 2.77 -25.29 6.17
CA THR A 107 1.47 -25.49 5.52
C THR A 107 0.67 -26.57 6.23
N LEU A 108 -0.57 -26.23 6.58
CA LEU A 108 -1.52 -27.14 7.22
C LEU A 108 -2.65 -27.50 6.27
N PRO A 109 -3.22 -28.70 6.38
CA PRO A 109 -4.41 -29.10 5.65
C PRO A 109 -5.58 -28.15 5.93
N LYS A 110 -6.41 -27.91 4.92
CA LYS A 110 -7.68 -27.20 5.12
C LYS A 110 -8.53 -27.95 6.15
N SER A 111 -9.23 -27.20 6.98
CA SER A 111 -10.06 -27.72 8.06
C SER A 111 -9.28 -28.40 9.20
N THR A 112 -8.01 -28.08 9.38
CA THR A 112 -7.28 -28.41 10.61
C THR A 112 -8.04 -27.86 11.81
N ALA A 113 -8.20 -28.65 12.86
CA ALA A 113 -8.79 -28.12 14.10
C ALA A 113 -7.84 -27.15 14.77
N LEU A 114 -8.36 -26.13 15.44
CA LEU A 114 -7.56 -25.13 16.14
C LEU A 114 -6.71 -25.75 17.26
N GLU A 115 -7.26 -26.78 17.91
CA GLU A 115 -6.57 -27.62 18.90
C GLU A 115 -5.36 -28.34 18.30
N ASP A 116 -5.52 -28.89 17.08
CA ASP A 116 -4.45 -29.58 16.35
C ASP A 116 -3.36 -28.58 15.94
N LEU A 117 -3.75 -27.36 15.55
CA LEU A 117 -2.79 -26.28 15.26
C LEU A 117 -1.95 -25.98 16.50
N ALA A 118 -2.58 -25.74 17.66
CA ALA A 118 -1.87 -25.46 18.91
C ALA A 118 -0.92 -26.59 19.29
N LYS A 119 -1.35 -27.86 19.10
CA LYS A 119 -0.53 -29.05 19.33
C LYS A 119 0.65 -29.11 18.35
N VAL A 120 0.41 -28.92 17.04
CA VAL A 120 1.48 -28.91 16.02
C VAL A 120 2.52 -27.83 16.31
N VAL A 121 2.09 -26.63 16.71
CA VAL A 121 3.01 -25.56 17.11
C VAL A 121 3.83 -25.99 18.33
N LYS A 122 3.18 -26.55 19.34
CA LYS A 122 3.87 -27.01 20.57
C LYS A 122 4.88 -28.15 20.29
N ASP A 123 4.54 -29.07 19.39
CA ASP A 123 5.35 -30.26 19.13
C ASP A 123 6.48 -29.99 18.12
N LYS A 124 6.27 -29.11 17.14
CA LYS A 124 7.20 -28.90 16.01
C LYS A 124 7.95 -27.59 16.03
N VAL A 125 7.44 -26.58 16.74
CA VAL A 125 8.05 -25.24 16.78
C VAL A 125 8.86 -25.11 18.07
N PRO A 126 10.19 -24.99 18.00
CA PRO A 126 11.01 -24.79 19.21
C PRO A 126 10.66 -23.44 19.87
N ASN A 127 10.68 -23.43 21.20
CA ASN A 127 10.43 -22.21 21.96
C ASN A 127 11.48 -21.13 21.64
N ASN A 128 11.03 -19.89 21.51
CA ASN A 128 11.88 -18.70 21.34
C ASN A 128 12.75 -18.67 20.04
N VAL A 129 12.50 -19.55 19.08
CA VAL A 129 13.19 -19.51 17.78
C VAL A 129 12.57 -18.43 16.88
N PHE A 130 11.25 -18.39 16.84
CA PHE A 130 10.52 -17.39 16.08
C PHE A 130 10.06 -16.25 17.00
N GLN A 131 10.32 -15.01 16.55
CA GLN A 131 9.87 -13.83 17.28
C GLN A 131 8.49 -13.38 16.83
N VAL A 132 8.05 -13.82 15.65
CA VAL A 132 6.71 -13.54 15.11
C VAL A 132 6.13 -14.81 14.51
N VAL A 133 4.86 -15.09 14.83
CA VAL A 133 4.06 -16.13 14.18
C VAL A 133 2.89 -15.48 13.46
N ILE A 134 2.69 -15.85 12.20
CA ILE A 134 1.59 -15.37 11.36
C ILE A 134 0.71 -16.55 10.99
N ILE A 135 -0.61 -16.45 11.21
CA ILE A 135 -1.60 -17.47 10.82
C ILE A 135 -2.47 -16.89 9.70
N ASP A 136 -2.32 -17.38 8.48
CA ASP A 136 -3.12 -16.98 7.32
C ASP A 136 -3.89 -18.17 6.75
N SER A 137 -5.17 -18.32 7.04
CA SER A 137 -6.09 -17.51 7.85
C SER A 137 -6.79 -18.40 8.89
N ILE A 138 -7.29 -17.82 9.97
CA ILE A 138 -8.10 -18.58 10.95
C ILE A 138 -9.46 -19.01 10.38
N ASP A 139 -9.94 -18.39 9.31
CA ASP A 139 -11.20 -18.73 8.64
C ASP A 139 -11.28 -20.19 8.15
N ASN A 140 -10.13 -20.82 7.93
CA ASN A 140 -10.03 -22.20 7.43
C ASN A 140 -9.82 -23.22 8.54
N LEU A 141 -9.69 -22.77 9.78
CA LEU A 141 -9.58 -23.63 10.95
C LEU A 141 -10.97 -24.03 11.45
N LYS A 142 -11.09 -25.25 11.93
CA LYS A 142 -12.29 -25.66 12.64
C LYS A 142 -12.21 -25.17 14.08
N LEU A 143 -13.18 -24.35 14.48
CA LEU A 143 -13.31 -23.94 15.87
C LEU A 143 -13.74 -25.14 16.71
N PRO A 144 -13.27 -25.24 17.96
CA PRO A 144 -13.64 -26.33 18.87
C PRO A 144 -15.13 -26.24 19.16
N GLN A 145 -15.78 -27.41 19.15
CA GLN A 145 -17.20 -27.51 19.54
C GLN A 145 -17.39 -27.38 21.04
N PHE A 146 -16.38 -27.74 21.83
CA PHE A 146 -16.35 -27.72 23.29
C PHE A 146 -14.95 -27.37 23.78
N GLY A 147 -14.84 -26.54 24.81
CA GLY A 147 -13.62 -26.50 25.63
C GLY A 147 -12.60 -25.42 25.35
N GLY A 148 -12.94 -24.28 24.80
CA GLY A 148 -12.04 -23.12 24.70
C GLY A 148 -12.49 -22.12 23.65
N SER A 149 -12.16 -20.85 23.88
CA SER A 149 -12.39 -19.79 22.89
C SER A 149 -11.23 -19.70 21.90
N LEU A 150 -11.46 -19.06 20.76
CA LEU A 150 -10.37 -18.72 19.81
C LEU A 150 -9.23 -18.02 20.52
N GLY A 151 -9.54 -17.06 21.40
CA GLY A 151 -8.56 -16.30 22.16
C GLY A 151 -7.67 -17.18 23.04
N ASP A 152 -8.23 -18.20 23.69
CA ASP A 152 -7.46 -19.11 24.55
C ASP A 152 -6.41 -19.88 23.74
N TYR A 153 -6.75 -20.34 22.54
CA TYR A 153 -5.80 -21.06 21.68
C TYR A 153 -4.74 -20.14 21.09
N LEU A 154 -5.12 -18.95 20.65
CA LEU A 154 -4.17 -17.96 20.16
C LEU A 154 -3.19 -17.55 21.26
N GLN A 155 -3.68 -17.39 22.49
CA GLN A 155 -2.84 -17.08 23.64
C GLN A 155 -1.90 -18.24 23.99
N GLN A 156 -2.36 -19.49 23.94
CA GLN A 156 -1.52 -20.68 24.15
C GLN A 156 -0.39 -20.75 23.12
N ILE A 157 -0.69 -20.52 21.84
CA ILE A 157 0.30 -20.49 20.76
C ILE A 157 1.32 -19.37 21.03
N ASN A 158 0.84 -18.16 21.34
CA ASN A 158 1.69 -17.01 21.59
C ASN A 158 2.60 -17.21 22.81
N GLN A 159 2.08 -17.75 23.90
CA GLN A 159 2.87 -18.09 25.10
C GLN A 159 3.95 -19.13 24.81
N HIS A 160 3.66 -20.16 23.99
CA HIS A 160 4.63 -21.17 23.60
C HIS A 160 5.77 -20.57 22.76
N VAL A 161 5.42 -19.74 21.77
CA VAL A 161 6.41 -19.10 20.89
C VAL A 161 7.23 -18.03 21.60
N GLY A 162 6.64 -17.33 22.57
CA GLY A 162 7.28 -16.23 23.32
C GLY A 162 7.55 -14.99 22.49
N GLY A 163 6.85 -14.84 21.36
CA GLY A 163 6.97 -13.75 20.39
C GLY A 163 5.71 -12.90 20.29
N GLY A 164 5.43 -12.35 19.11
CA GLY A 164 4.16 -11.74 18.74
C GLY A 164 3.38 -12.66 17.82
N LEU A 165 2.06 -12.66 17.94
CA LEU A 165 1.16 -13.44 17.09
C LEU A 165 0.36 -12.52 16.20
N ILE A 166 0.29 -12.85 14.91
CA ILE A 166 -0.54 -12.15 13.92
C ILE A 166 -1.49 -13.18 13.31
N TYR A 167 -2.77 -12.85 13.17
CA TYR A 167 -3.69 -13.70 12.43
C TYR A 167 -4.54 -12.91 11.45
N THR A 168 -4.99 -13.59 10.39
CA THR A 168 -5.94 -13.01 9.45
C THR A 168 -7.31 -13.64 9.59
N GLN A 169 -8.35 -12.82 9.44
CA GLN A 169 -9.74 -13.26 9.41
C GLN A 169 -10.53 -12.51 8.35
N SER A 170 -11.67 -13.10 7.93
CA SER A 170 -12.61 -12.42 7.06
C SER A 170 -13.73 -11.80 7.88
N HIS A 171 -14.05 -10.55 7.58
CA HIS A 171 -15.32 -9.97 8.01
C HIS A 171 -16.33 -9.96 6.85
N ARG A 172 -17.61 -9.73 7.15
CA ARG A 172 -18.63 -9.47 6.14
C ARG A 172 -18.49 -8.04 5.63
N ASP A 173 -18.74 -7.83 4.34
CA ASP A 173 -18.85 -6.47 3.80
C ASP A 173 -19.95 -5.73 4.60
N ARG A 174 -19.67 -4.47 4.94
CA ARG A 174 -20.67 -3.64 5.63
C ARG A 174 -21.95 -3.54 4.79
N PRO A 175 -23.13 -3.63 5.38
CA PRO A 175 -24.36 -3.28 4.69
C PRO A 175 -24.28 -1.80 4.24
N LYS A 176 -24.71 -1.51 3.01
CA LYS A 176 -24.73 -0.14 2.48
C LYS A 176 -25.49 0.81 3.40
N GLY A 177 -24.89 1.93 3.75
CA GLY A 177 -25.54 2.99 4.51
C GLY A 177 -25.63 2.77 6.04
N THR A 178 -24.87 1.82 6.61
CA THR A 178 -24.76 1.68 8.07
C THR A 178 -23.83 2.75 8.65
N THR A 179 -24.35 3.53 9.58
CA THR A 179 -23.59 4.51 10.34
C THR A 179 -22.74 3.85 11.44
N GLU A 180 -21.70 4.53 11.88
CA GLU A 180 -20.63 4.09 12.80
C GLU A 180 -21.07 3.30 14.07
N SER A 181 -22.29 3.45 14.54
CA SER A 181 -22.76 2.82 15.79
C SER A 181 -23.01 1.30 15.71
N SER A 182 -23.21 0.74 14.50
CA SER A 182 -23.36 -0.72 14.32
C SER A 182 -22.02 -1.43 14.29
N ASP A 183 -20.94 -0.70 14.08
CA ASP A 183 -19.59 -1.22 13.91
C ASP A 183 -18.97 -1.60 15.26
N PHE A 184 -19.30 -0.86 16.31
CA PHE A 184 -18.75 -1.07 17.65
C PHE A 184 -19.08 -2.47 18.23
N ALA A 185 -20.25 -3.00 17.93
CA ALA A 185 -20.64 -4.34 18.38
C ALA A 185 -19.82 -5.45 17.66
N GLN A 186 -19.55 -5.28 16.38
CA GLN A 186 -18.73 -6.23 15.60
C GLN A 186 -17.25 -6.13 15.97
N TRP A 187 -16.77 -4.92 16.28
CA TRP A 187 -15.42 -4.69 16.80
C TRP A 187 -15.23 -5.35 18.17
N SER A 188 -16.23 -5.32 19.03
CA SER A 188 -16.13 -5.92 20.35
C SER A 188 -15.91 -7.43 20.31
N GLU A 189 -16.50 -8.15 19.33
CA GLU A 189 -16.26 -9.58 19.16
C GLU A 189 -14.85 -9.86 18.61
N SER A 190 -14.38 -9.06 17.64
CA SER A 190 -13.05 -9.24 17.06
C SER A 190 -11.94 -8.84 18.03
N LEU A 191 -12.13 -7.76 18.79
CA LEU A 191 -11.20 -7.31 19.84
C LEU A 191 -11.12 -8.25 21.04
N ALA A 192 -12.13 -9.08 21.27
CA ALA A 192 -12.09 -10.06 22.37
C ALA A 192 -10.93 -11.05 22.26
N HIS A 193 -10.29 -11.15 21.09
CA HIS A 193 -9.27 -12.15 20.80
C HIS A 193 -7.89 -11.58 20.47
N CYS A 194 -7.73 -10.25 20.40
CA CYS A 194 -6.46 -9.60 20.06
C CYS A 194 -6.25 -8.31 20.86
N ASP A 195 -4.98 -7.91 20.98
CA ASP A 195 -4.57 -6.66 21.62
C ASP A 195 -4.64 -5.47 20.66
N SER A 196 -4.51 -5.75 19.37
CA SER A 196 -4.62 -4.75 18.29
C SER A 196 -5.34 -5.35 17.10
N LEU A 197 -6.12 -4.54 16.40
CA LEU A 197 -6.88 -4.94 15.22
C LEU A 197 -6.66 -3.96 14.08
N LEU A 198 -6.39 -4.49 12.89
CA LEU A 198 -6.38 -3.75 11.64
C LEU A 198 -7.54 -4.23 10.76
N GLU A 199 -8.43 -3.33 10.40
CA GLU A 199 -9.56 -3.63 9.53
C GLU A 199 -9.43 -2.90 8.18
N PHE A 200 -9.53 -3.67 7.10
CA PHE A 200 -9.49 -3.15 5.74
C PHE A 200 -10.89 -3.16 5.14
N PHE A 201 -11.36 -2.00 4.75
CA PHE A 201 -12.63 -1.81 4.05
C PHE A 201 -12.37 -1.47 2.59
N LYS A 202 -13.05 -2.19 1.70
CA LYS A 202 -12.94 -1.92 0.27
C LYS A 202 -13.54 -0.55 -0.04
N MET A 203 -12.82 0.24 -0.82
CA MET A 203 -13.23 1.54 -1.30
C MET A 203 -13.23 1.57 -2.84
N GLU A 204 -13.83 2.59 -3.40
CA GLU A 204 -13.76 2.93 -4.82
C GLU A 204 -13.23 4.36 -4.97
N LEU A 205 -12.53 4.63 -6.05
CA LEU A 205 -12.13 5.96 -6.46
C LEU A 205 -13.07 6.42 -7.59
N ASP A 206 -13.34 7.73 -7.69
CA ASP A 206 -14.13 8.27 -8.80
C ASP A 206 -13.56 7.79 -10.14
N PRO A 207 -14.36 7.11 -10.98
CA PRO A 207 -13.87 6.48 -12.22
C PRO A 207 -13.23 7.46 -13.19
N GLU A 208 -13.68 8.72 -13.18
CA GLU A 208 -13.13 9.74 -14.05
C GLU A 208 -11.75 10.21 -13.59
N LEU A 209 -11.54 10.34 -12.26
CA LEU A 209 -10.21 10.60 -11.71
C LEU A 209 -9.24 9.48 -12.04
N LEU A 210 -9.67 8.23 -11.87
CA LEU A 210 -8.84 7.08 -12.23
C LEU A 210 -8.48 7.06 -13.72
N ARG A 211 -9.44 7.39 -14.60
CA ARG A 211 -9.20 7.50 -16.04
C ARG A 211 -8.14 8.55 -16.36
N LEU A 212 -8.25 9.73 -15.75
CA LEU A 212 -7.28 10.81 -15.96
C LEU A 212 -5.90 10.45 -15.43
N GLU A 213 -5.80 9.90 -14.24
CA GLU A 213 -4.53 9.45 -13.66
C GLU A 213 -3.80 8.46 -14.57
N ARG A 214 -4.54 7.48 -15.11
CA ARG A 214 -3.98 6.52 -16.07
C ARG A 214 -3.56 7.19 -17.36
N LEU A 215 -4.37 8.10 -17.88
CA LEU A 215 -4.06 8.84 -19.10
C LEU A 215 -2.80 9.69 -18.94
N GLU A 216 -2.64 10.38 -17.81
CA GLU A 216 -1.45 11.17 -17.51
C GLU A 216 -0.19 10.32 -17.40
N ALA A 217 -0.24 9.23 -16.63
CA ALA A 217 0.91 8.36 -16.41
C ALA A 217 1.47 7.78 -17.72
N VAL A 218 0.62 7.49 -18.69
CA VAL A 218 1.05 6.94 -19.99
C VAL A 218 1.31 7.99 -21.04
N TRP A 219 0.86 9.24 -20.83
CA TRP A 219 1.01 10.32 -21.79
C TRP A 219 2.47 10.72 -22.02
N ASP A 220 3.27 10.85 -20.96
CA ASP A 220 4.68 11.23 -21.08
C ASP A 220 5.47 10.18 -21.86
N LEU A 221 5.19 8.90 -21.65
CA LEU A 221 5.77 7.84 -22.49
C LEU A 221 5.32 7.99 -23.96
N ALA A 222 4.04 8.18 -24.18
CA ALA A 222 3.48 8.35 -25.52
C ALA A 222 4.11 9.55 -26.24
N LYS A 223 4.25 10.67 -25.55
CA LYS A 223 4.90 11.88 -26.05
C LYS A 223 6.34 11.61 -26.45
N ASN A 224 7.12 10.97 -25.60
CA ASN A 224 8.52 10.63 -25.86
C ASN A 224 8.66 9.69 -27.07
N VAL A 225 7.84 8.64 -27.13
CA VAL A 225 7.82 7.69 -28.25
C VAL A 225 7.48 8.39 -29.56
N MET A 226 6.42 9.17 -29.61
CA MET A 226 6.02 9.91 -30.80
C MET A 226 7.05 10.94 -31.24
N THR A 227 7.66 11.65 -30.29
CA THR A 227 8.74 12.62 -30.59
C THR A 227 9.96 11.93 -31.19
N THR A 228 10.33 10.76 -30.68
CA THR A 228 11.52 10.03 -31.12
C THR A 228 11.32 9.36 -32.46
N HIS A 229 10.19 8.71 -32.65
CA HIS A 229 9.95 7.82 -33.79
C HIS A 229 9.08 8.41 -34.90
N ASN A 230 8.30 9.43 -34.63
CA ASN A 230 7.43 10.08 -35.62
C ASN A 230 7.34 11.60 -35.44
N LYS A 231 8.45 12.31 -35.68
CA LYS A 231 8.52 13.78 -35.53
C LYS A 231 7.45 14.53 -36.32
N ARG A 232 7.11 14.04 -37.50
CA ARG A 232 6.11 14.71 -38.37
C ARG A 232 4.69 14.63 -37.79
N TYR A 233 4.36 13.47 -37.23
CA TYR A 233 3.09 13.27 -36.56
C TYR A 233 3.01 14.13 -35.28
N PHE A 234 4.10 14.18 -34.51
CA PHE A 234 4.24 14.99 -33.33
C PHE A 234 4.06 16.49 -33.60
N GLN A 235 4.74 17.04 -34.62
CA GLN A 235 4.67 18.48 -34.93
C GLN A 235 3.27 18.94 -35.32
N LEU A 236 2.44 18.07 -35.89
CA LEU A 236 1.10 18.40 -36.37
C LEU A 236 0.02 18.31 -35.28
N ASN A 237 0.21 17.49 -34.25
CA ASN A 237 -0.90 17.02 -33.40
C ASN A 237 -0.70 17.11 -31.89
N VAL A 238 0.53 17.19 -31.35
CA VAL A 238 0.81 16.87 -29.94
C VAL A 238 0.17 17.81 -28.92
N THR A 239 0.18 19.11 -29.15
CA THR A 239 -0.37 20.05 -28.16
C THR A 239 -1.90 20.01 -28.12
N ASN A 240 -2.52 19.73 -29.27
CA ASN A 240 -3.96 19.62 -29.38
C ASN A 240 -4.47 18.22 -29.03
N ASP A 241 -3.65 17.20 -29.21
CA ASP A 241 -4.07 15.81 -28.99
C ASP A 241 -4.25 15.47 -27.53
N TYR A 242 -3.37 15.88 -26.63
CA TYR A 242 -3.58 15.64 -25.20
C TYR A 242 -4.85 16.33 -24.69
N ILE A 243 -5.04 17.60 -25.04
CA ILE A 243 -6.26 18.34 -24.70
C ILE A 243 -7.49 17.66 -25.31
N ASN A 244 -7.38 17.18 -26.53
CA ASN A 244 -8.44 16.45 -27.20
C ASN A 244 -8.70 15.08 -26.56
N PHE A 245 -7.66 14.33 -26.17
CA PHE A 245 -7.80 13.08 -25.45
C PHE A 245 -8.46 13.29 -24.09
N LYS A 246 -8.04 14.30 -23.35
CA LYS A 246 -8.64 14.66 -22.05
C LYS A 246 -10.12 15.06 -22.20
N ASN A 247 -10.44 15.93 -23.15
CA ASN A 247 -11.79 16.45 -23.40
C ASN A 247 -12.75 15.44 -24.03
N LYS A 248 -12.25 14.51 -24.83
CA LYS A 248 -13.05 13.45 -25.48
C LYS A 248 -13.29 12.24 -24.60
N ARG A 249 -12.89 12.28 -23.31
CA ARG A 249 -12.95 11.14 -22.40
C ARG A 249 -12.22 9.89 -22.92
N ALA A 250 -11.15 10.09 -23.67
CA ALA A 250 -10.31 9.00 -24.14
C ALA A 250 -9.73 8.20 -22.95
N THR A 251 -9.48 6.94 -23.18
CA THR A 251 -8.87 6.02 -22.21
C THR A 251 -7.37 5.85 -22.48
N SER A 252 -6.63 5.26 -21.54
CA SER A 252 -5.24 4.86 -21.79
C SER A 252 -5.13 3.86 -22.96
N GLU A 253 -6.17 3.05 -23.17
CA GLU A 253 -6.26 2.09 -24.27
C GLU A 253 -6.42 2.79 -25.65
N ASP A 254 -7.19 3.87 -25.70
CA ASP A 254 -7.28 4.70 -26.91
C ASP A 254 -5.92 5.33 -27.24
N LEU A 255 -5.17 5.77 -26.21
CA LEU A 255 -3.84 6.31 -26.38
C LEU A 255 -2.85 5.23 -26.86
N ARG A 256 -2.92 4.03 -26.30
CA ARG A 256 -2.12 2.87 -26.72
C ARG A 256 -2.34 2.54 -28.19
N ASN A 257 -3.59 2.45 -28.61
CA ASN A 257 -3.96 2.20 -30.01
C ASN A 257 -3.44 3.30 -30.94
N HIS A 258 -3.50 4.55 -30.49
CA HIS A 258 -2.98 5.67 -31.24
C HIS A 258 -1.46 5.61 -31.45
N ILE A 259 -0.72 5.19 -30.39
CA ILE A 259 0.73 4.96 -30.48
C ILE A 259 1.02 3.80 -31.44
N GLU A 260 0.29 2.70 -31.36
CA GLU A 260 0.46 1.54 -32.22
C GLU A 260 0.35 1.91 -33.70
N VAL A 261 -0.69 2.66 -34.08
CA VAL A 261 -0.85 3.19 -35.42
C VAL A 261 0.30 4.13 -35.81
N ALA A 262 0.74 4.99 -34.92
CA ALA A 262 1.87 5.90 -35.17
C ALA A 262 3.20 5.18 -35.39
N LEU A 263 3.34 3.95 -34.92
CA LEU A 263 4.54 3.10 -35.00
C LEU A 263 4.47 2.02 -36.09
N GLU A 264 3.45 1.96 -36.91
CA GLU A 264 3.28 0.95 -37.98
C GLU A 264 4.48 0.86 -38.94
N HIS A 265 5.28 1.93 -39.06
CA HIS A 265 6.48 1.98 -39.89
C HIS A 265 7.72 1.38 -39.24
N LEU A 266 7.68 1.03 -37.95
CA LEU A 266 8.79 0.43 -37.25
C LEU A 266 8.81 -1.10 -37.34
N PRO A 267 9.97 -1.75 -37.17
CA PRO A 267 10.04 -3.20 -37.03
C PRO A 267 9.15 -3.69 -35.87
N THR A 268 8.48 -4.83 -36.07
CA THR A 268 7.54 -5.42 -35.09
C THR A 268 8.12 -5.61 -33.70
N GLU A 269 9.41 -5.93 -33.58
CA GLU A 269 10.08 -6.10 -32.27
C GLU A 269 10.18 -4.78 -31.51
N GLN A 270 10.57 -3.69 -32.17
CA GLN A 270 10.66 -2.36 -31.54
C GLN A 270 9.28 -1.86 -31.13
N THR A 271 8.28 -2.04 -31.99
CA THR A 271 6.89 -1.70 -31.64
C THR A 271 6.43 -2.49 -30.41
N ARG A 272 6.75 -3.78 -30.35
CA ARG A 272 6.39 -4.63 -29.19
C ARG A 272 7.05 -4.16 -27.91
N GLU A 273 8.33 -3.83 -27.93
CA GLU A 273 9.06 -3.33 -26.75
C GLU A 273 8.46 -2.02 -26.23
N ILE A 274 8.14 -1.08 -27.14
CA ILE A 274 7.52 0.19 -26.79
C ILE A 274 6.13 -0.03 -26.15
N LEU A 275 5.31 -0.89 -26.76
CA LEU A 275 3.98 -1.20 -26.22
C LEU A 275 4.05 -1.97 -24.90
N GLN A 276 5.07 -2.80 -24.71
CA GLN A 276 5.30 -3.46 -23.44
C GLN A 276 5.65 -2.46 -22.31
N ASN A 277 6.46 -1.45 -22.60
CA ASN A 277 6.73 -0.37 -21.64
C ASN A 277 5.46 0.41 -21.30
N PHE A 278 4.58 0.65 -22.27
CA PHE A 278 3.28 1.24 -22.02
C PHE A 278 2.42 0.37 -21.09
N ASP A 279 2.33 -0.93 -21.37
CA ASP A 279 1.57 -1.88 -20.56
C ASP A 279 2.16 -2.01 -19.14
N ASN A 280 3.47 -1.91 -18.97
CA ASN A 280 4.14 -1.91 -17.66
C ASN A 280 3.74 -0.70 -16.78
N ILE A 281 3.41 0.43 -17.38
CA ILE A 281 2.92 1.61 -16.66
C ILE A 281 1.41 1.51 -16.42
N ASP A 282 0.61 1.16 -17.42
CA ASP A 282 -0.85 1.16 -17.33
C ASP A 282 -1.43 0.01 -16.51
N LEU A 283 -0.85 -1.20 -16.62
CA LEU A 283 -1.37 -2.39 -15.94
C LEU A 283 -1.41 -2.25 -14.40
N PRO A 284 -0.35 -1.77 -13.74
CA PRO A 284 -0.41 -1.50 -12.32
C PRO A 284 -1.54 -0.55 -11.93
N LEU A 285 -1.73 0.53 -12.67
CA LEU A 285 -2.79 1.52 -12.42
C LEU A 285 -4.18 0.92 -12.63
N LYS A 286 -4.35 0.10 -13.67
CA LYS A 286 -5.60 -0.60 -14.00
C LYS A 286 -5.99 -1.63 -12.94
N THR A 287 -5.03 -2.27 -12.29
CA THR A 287 -5.26 -3.34 -11.31
C THR A 287 -5.29 -2.86 -9.86
N ARG A 288 -5.11 -1.57 -9.62
CA ARG A 288 -5.20 -0.97 -8.28
C ARG A 288 -6.52 -1.30 -7.62
N THR A 289 -6.44 -1.57 -6.33
CA THR A 289 -7.61 -1.67 -5.46
C THR A 289 -7.47 -0.67 -4.31
N TYR A 290 -8.57 -0.09 -3.89
CA TYR A 290 -8.61 1.01 -2.96
C TYR A 290 -9.18 0.55 -1.63
N TRP A 291 -8.57 0.97 -0.52
CA TRP A 291 -8.86 0.47 0.80
C TRP A 291 -8.80 1.59 1.83
N ARG A 292 -9.72 1.54 2.77
CA ARG A 292 -9.65 2.27 4.02
C ARG A 292 -9.16 1.33 5.10
N LEU A 293 -8.14 1.73 5.83
CA LEU A 293 -7.63 1.00 6.97
C LEU A 293 -8.07 1.72 8.25
N GLU A 294 -8.71 0.97 9.13
CA GLU A 294 -9.02 1.38 10.49
C GLU A 294 -8.17 0.56 11.45
N ALA A 295 -7.55 1.21 12.42
CA ALA A 295 -6.70 0.55 13.38
C ALA A 295 -7.18 0.83 14.81
N VAL A 296 -7.28 -0.23 15.61
CA VAL A 296 -7.50 -0.13 17.05
C VAL A 296 -6.29 -0.76 17.72
N THR A 297 -5.60 -0.01 18.57
CA THR A 297 -4.41 -0.48 19.27
C THR A 297 -4.54 -0.27 20.76
N SER A 298 -3.96 -1.16 21.54
CA SER A 298 -3.95 -1.07 23.00
C SER A 298 -3.01 0.03 23.55
N GLU A 299 -2.19 0.64 22.70
CA GLU A 299 -1.07 1.49 23.14
C GLU A 299 -1.23 2.97 22.81
N VAL A 300 -2.00 3.29 21.80
CA VAL A 300 -2.21 4.66 21.34
C VAL A 300 -3.67 4.79 20.95
N ASP A 301 -4.32 5.85 21.37
CA ASP A 301 -5.58 6.28 20.76
C ASP A 301 -5.26 6.62 19.31
N TYR A 302 -5.43 5.62 18.45
CA TYR A 302 -5.19 5.75 17.02
C TYR A 302 -6.46 6.35 16.40
N ASP A 303 -6.54 7.68 16.50
CA ASP A 303 -7.61 8.48 15.90
C ASP A 303 -7.39 8.61 14.39
N GLY A 304 -7.64 7.57 13.63
CA GLY A 304 -7.46 7.81 12.23
C GLY A 304 -7.95 6.74 11.29
N GLU A 305 -9.02 7.05 10.61
CA GLU A 305 -9.31 6.44 9.32
C GLU A 305 -8.15 6.75 8.37
N LYS A 306 -7.54 5.73 7.79
CA LYS A 306 -6.50 5.90 6.78
C LYS A 306 -6.94 5.25 5.50
N ASN A 307 -6.73 5.96 4.40
CA ASN A 307 -7.01 5.46 3.09
C ASN A 307 -5.71 5.00 2.45
N PHE A 308 -5.72 3.80 1.86
CA PHE A 308 -4.56 3.23 1.21
C PHE A 308 -4.89 2.84 -0.22
N LEU A 309 -3.92 3.09 -1.08
CA LEU A 309 -3.94 2.62 -2.43
C LEU A 309 -3.23 1.26 -2.47
N PHE A 310 -3.94 0.19 -2.77
CA PHE A 310 -3.29 -1.09 -3.00
C PHE A 310 -2.77 -1.16 -4.43
N TYR A 311 -1.47 -1.08 -4.53
CA TYR A 311 -0.76 -1.31 -5.77
C TYR A 311 0.01 -2.61 -5.60
N TYR A 312 -0.52 -3.72 -6.17
CA TYR A 312 0.13 -5.03 -5.99
C TYR A 312 1.61 -4.97 -6.35
N PRO A 313 2.50 -5.40 -5.46
CA PRO A 313 2.26 -6.08 -4.18
C PRO A 313 2.26 -5.15 -2.95
N GLN A 314 2.39 -3.86 -3.13
CA GLN A 314 2.65 -2.89 -2.07
C GLN A 314 1.40 -2.08 -1.71
N LEU A 315 1.18 -1.90 -0.41
CA LEU A 315 0.21 -0.93 0.10
C LEU A 315 0.89 0.44 0.16
N ILE A 316 0.28 1.42 -0.46
CA ILE A 316 0.75 2.82 -0.45
C ILE A 316 -0.31 3.68 0.22
N ASN A 317 0.12 4.52 1.16
CA ASN A 317 -0.77 5.46 1.82
C ASN A 317 -1.07 6.65 0.90
N ASP A 318 -2.33 6.79 0.49
CA ASP A 318 -2.80 7.87 -0.38
C ASP A 318 -3.48 8.97 0.43
N LYS A 319 -2.67 9.80 1.10
CA LYS A 319 -3.18 10.92 1.92
C LYS A 319 -3.83 12.02 1.09
N GLU A 320 -3.46 12.13 -0.16
CA GLU A 320 -3.82 13.25 -1.03
C GLU A 320 -5.21 13.09 -1.62
N LYS A 321 -5.63 11.85 -1.88
CA LYS A 321 -6.92 11.53 -2.53
C LYS A 321 -8.01 11.09 -1.57
N ILE A 322 -7.85 11.32 -0.26
CA ILE A 322 -8.82 10.88 0.77
C ILE A 322 -10.26 11.29 0.43
N LEU A 323 -10.45 12.51 -0.06
CA LEU A 323 -11.77 13.02 -0.43
C LEU A 323 -12.38 12.36 -1.68
N ALA A 324 -11.56 11.70 -2.49
CA ALA A 324 -12.00 11.03 -3.72
C ALA A 324 -12.45 9.58 -3.49
N TYR A 325 -12.20 9.04 -2.30
CA TYR A 325 -12.60 7.68 -1.93
C TYR A 325 -14.06 7.66 -1.49
N HIS A 326 -14.77 6.64 -1.91
CA HIS A 326 -16.14 6.39 -1.50
C HIS A 326 -16.40 4.89 -1.31
N GLU A 327 -17.44 4.57 -0.56
CA GLU A 327 -17.86 3.17 -0.38
C GLU A 327 -18.39 2.59 -1.69
N PRO A 328 -18.17 1.28 -1.94
CA PRO A 328 -18.63 0.62 -3.16
C PRO A 328 -20.14 0.83 -3.41
N GLY A 329 -20.45 1.38 -4.57
CA GLY A 329 -21.83 1.64 -5.00
C GLY A 329 -22.53 2.81 -4.30
N ILE A 330 -21.79 3.64 -3.56
CA ILE A 330 -22.26 4.94 -3.04
C ILE A 330 -21.46 6.03 -3.76
N PRO A 331 -22.05 6.74 -4.73
CA PRO A 331 -21.32 7.75 -5.48
C PRO A 331 -20.90 8.90 -4.58
N LEU A 332 -19.76 9.53 -4.91
CA LEU A 332 -19.33 10.76 -4.24
C LEU A 332 -20.44 11.82 -4.26
N PRO A 333 -20.70 12.48 -3.12
CA PRO A 333 -21.54 13.66 -3.09
C PRO A 333 -21.06 14.72 -4.08
N LYS A 334 -22.01 15.43 -4.71
CA LYS A 334 -21.70 16.37 -5.78
C LYS A 334 -20.75 17.49 -5.36
N ASP A 335 -20.94 18.02 -4.16
CA ASP A 335 -20.11 19.08 -3.56
C ASP A 335 -18.68 18.61 -3.27
N ILE A 336 -18.50 17.37 -2.88
CA ILE A 336 -17.18 16.76 -2.66
C ILE A 336 -16.51 16.51 -4.01
N LYS A 337 -17.25 16.02 -4.99
CA LYS A 337 -16.74 15.82 -6.33
C LYS A 337 -16.23 17.12 -6.96
N GLU A 338 -17.00 18.22 -6.81
CA GLU A 338 -16.60 19.55 -7.28
C GLU A 338 -15.32 20.04 -6.58
N LYS A 339 -15.15 19.79 -5.27
CA LYS A 339 -13.93 20.15 -4.52
C LYS A 339 -12.72 19.35 -4.98
N VAL A 340 -12.89 18.03 -5.17
CA VAL A 340 -11.79 17.16 -5.67
C VAL A 340 -11.32 17.62 -7.04
N TRP A 341 -12.26 17.94 -7.95
CA TRP A 341 -11.94 18.44 -9.27
C TRP A 341 -11.25 19.80 -9.25
N ALA A 342 -11.70 20.71 -8.38
CA ALA A 342 -11.07 22.01 -8.22
C ALA A 342 -9.63 21.90 -7.71
N ASN A 343 -9.37 21.00 -6.76
CA ASN A 343 -8.01 20.75 -6.26
C ASN A 343 -7.12 20.15 -7.35
N GLU A 344 -7.64 19.21 -8.14
CA GLU A 344 -6.91 18.60 -9.26
C GLU A 344 -6.54 19.64 -10.33
N GLU A 345 -7.46 20.53 -10.69
CA GLU A 345 -7.18 21.63 -11.63
C GLU A 345 -6.11 22.59 -11.11
N ILE A 346 -6.13 22.91 -9.80
CA ILE A 346 -5.12 23.76 -9.18
C ILE A 346 -3.74 23.07 -9.23
N ARG A 347 -3.68 21.80 -8.84
CA ARG A 347 -2.47 20.97 -8.86
C ARG A 347 -1.88 20.90 -10.27
N GLU A 348 -2.69 20.56 -11.26
CA GLU A 348 -2.27 20.48 -12.66
C GLU A 348 -1.74 21.81 -13.18
N ARG A 349 -2.44 22.91 -12.90
CA ARG A 349 -2.03 24.24 -13.31
C ARG A 349 -0.70 24.65 -12.68
N ALA A 350 -0.51 24.37 -11.38
CA ALA A 350 0.72 24.66 -10.66
C ALA A 350 1.89 23.82 -11.19
N THR A 351 1.66 22.52 -11.40
CA THR A 351 2.65 21.59 -11.95
C THR A 351 3.11 22.02 -13.35
N ASN A 352 2.18 22.25 -14.25
CA ASN A 352 2.50 22.65 -15.64
C ASN A 352 3.26 23.98 -15.68
N LYS A 353 2.88 24.93 -14.84
CA LYS A 353 3.57 26.20 -14.75
C LYS A 353 5.00 26.05 -14.23
N LEU A 354 5.21 25.21 -13.20
CA LEU A 354 6.55 24.93 -12.67
C LEU A 354 7.42 24.20 -13.69
N LYS A 355 6.89 23.17 -14.35
CA LYS A 355 7.60 22.43 -15.40
C LYS A 355 8.06 23.35 -16.54
N SER A 356 7.18 24.22 -17.02
CA SER A 356 7.55 25.22 -18.02
C SER A 356 8.67 26.13 -17.55
N MET A 357 8.57 26.68 -16.33
CA MET A 357 9.60 27.58 -15.77
C MET A 357 10.95 26.87 -15.57
N ILE A 358 10.94 25.59 -15.17
CA ILE A 358 12.16 24.79 -15.00
C ILE A 358 12.78 24.53 -16.38
N ALA A 359 12.01 24.09 -17.35
CA ALA A 359 12.48 23.83 -18.70
C ALA A 359 13.07 25.07 -19.38
N ASP A 360 12.41 26.24 -19.26
CA ASP A 360 12.91 27.51 -19.76
C ASP A 360 14.25 27.91 -19.12
N PHE A 361 14.38 27.69 -17.80
CA PHE A 361 15.63 27.96 -17.09
C PHE A 361 16.75 27.01 -17.52
N GLU A 362 16.47 25.72 -17.65
CA GLU A 362 17.43 24.70 -18.10
C GLU A 362 17.91 24.97 -19.53
N GLN A 363 17.00 25.35 -20.42
CA GLN A 363 17.34 25.69 -21.81
C GLN A 363 18.36 26.85 -21.88
N VAL A 364 18.24 27.84 -20.97
CA VAL A 364 19.14 29.00 -20.94
C VAL A 364 20.43 28.71 -20.18
N ASN A 365 20.38 27.96 -19.09
CA ASN A 365 21.50 27.80 -18.14
C ASN A 365 22.14 26.43 -18.16
N ASN A 366 21.59 25.47 -18.89
CA ASN A 366 22.04 24.06 -19.03
C ASN A 366 22.22 23.33 -17.68
N ARG A 367 21.39 23.66 -16.72
CA ARG A 367 21.35 23.06 -15.37
C ARG A 367 20.02 23.32 -14.67
N LEU A 368 19.70 22.52 -13.65
CA LEU A 368 18.54 22.72 -12.78
C LEU A 368 18.64 24.02 -11.94
N PRO A 369 17.51 24.72 -11.70
CA PRO A 369 17.49 25.95 -10.92
C PRO A 369 17.43 25.69 -9.42
N ARG A 370 18.03 26.61 -8.63
CA ARG A 370 17.68 26.76 -7.21
C ARG A 370 16.44 27.64 -7.05
N LYS A 371 15.72 27.52 -5.92
CA LYS A 371 14.54 28.36 -5.65
C LYS A 371 14.75 29.85 -5.89
N SER A 372 15.88 30.38 -5.43
CA SER A 372 16.21 31.81 -5.59
C SER A 372 16.49 32.21 -7.04
N GLU A 373 17.02 31.29 -7.83
CA GLU A 373 17.33 31.52 -9.24
C GLU A 373 16.06 31.43 -10.07
N LEU A 374 15.23 30.41 -9.85
CA LEU A 374 13.96 30.25 -10.57
C LEU A 374 13.00 31.40 -10.28
N SER A 375 12.87 31.82 -9.02
CA SER A 375 12.08 32.97 -8.61
C SER A 375 12.52 34.28 -9.35
N ARG A 376 13.83 34.51 -9.46
CA ARG A 376 14.38 35.68 -10.17
C ARG A 376 14.20 35.56 -11.69
N PHE A 377 14.45 34.39 -12.25
CA PHE A 377 14.32 34.13 -13.68
C PHE A 377 12.87 34.28 -14.15
N ALA A 378 11.94 33.69 -13.44
CA ALA A 378 10.51 33.78 -13.75
C ALA A 378 9.84 35.08 -13.29
N LYS A 379 10.60 35.98 -12.64
CA LYS A 379 10.11 37.27 -12.10
C LYS A 379 8.89 37.12 -11.16
N ILE A 380 8.89 36.09 -10.34
CA ILE A 380 7.86 35.85 -9.32
C ILE A 380 8.48 35.94 -7.92
N SER A 381 7.68 36.30 -6.93
CA SER A 381 8.15 36.36 -5.55
C SER A 381 8.45 34.95 -4.99
N ARG A 382 9.38 34.84 -4.02
CA ARG A 382 9.64 33.55 -3.36
C ARG A 382 8.40 32.92 -2.72
N PRO A 383 7.56 33.69 -1.99
CA PRO A 383 6.31 33.13 -1.46
C PRO A 383 5.37 32.60 -2.56
N SER A 384 5.32 33.28 -3.71
CA SER A 384 4.51 32.79 -4.85
C SER A 384 5.07 31.52 -5.46
N LEU A 385 6.40 31.36 -5.50
CA LEU A 385 7.04 30.12 -5.94
C LEU A 385 6.82 28.99 -4.95
N ASP A 386 6.97 29.26 -3.65
CA ASP A 386 6.70 28.26 -2.60
C ASP A 386 5.25 27.77 -2.64
N LYS A 387 4.31 28.69 -2.84
CA LYS A 387 2.89 28.34 -3.03
C LYS A 387 2.67 27.46 -4.27
N LEU A 388 3.30 27.73 -5.40
CA LEU A 388 3.21 26.89 -6.59
C LEU A 388 3.80 25.49 -6.36
N ILE A 389 4.92 25.40 -5.62
CA ILE A 389 5.51 24.10 -5.27
C ILE A 389 4.57 23.31 -4.36
N GLU A 390 3.98 23.97 -3.36
CA GLU A 390 2.98 23.37 -2.49
C GLU A 390 1.73 22.91 -3.27
N GLU A 391 1.19 23.77 -4.13
CA GLU A 391 0.03 23.45 -4.98
C GLU A 391 0.30 22.37 -6.04
N SER A 392 1.56 22.12 -6.40
CA SER A 392 1.95 21.04 -7.32
C SER A 392 1.95 19.65 -6.69
N ASP A 393 1.81 19.58 -5.37
CA ASP A 393 1.54 18.37 -4.61
C ASP A 393 2.56 17.24 -4.88
N ASN A 394 3.82 17.53 -4.61
CA ASN A 394 4.98 16.65 -4.84
C ASN A 394 5.31 16.29 -6.30
N ASN A 395 4.58 16.76 -7.29
CA ASN A 395 4.99 16.58 -8.69
C ASN A 395 6.28 17.35 -9.02
N VAL A 396 6.53 18.44 -8.29
CA VAL A 396 7.78 19.19 -8.34
C VAL A 396 8.36 19.30 -6.93
N VAL A 397 9.59 18.88 -6.75
CA VAL A 397 10.25 18.79 -5.44
C VAL A 397 11.55 19.57 -5.40
N VAL A 398 12.02 19.83 -4.18
CA VAL A 398 13.34 20.45 -3.95
C VAL A 398 14.27 19.41 -3.35
N ILE A 399 15.21 18.91 -4.16
CA ILE A 399 16.24 17.93 -3.73
C ILE A 399 17.59 18.62 -3.80
N ASP A 400 18.37 18.57 -2.71
CA ASP A 400 19.69 19.21 -2.59
C ASP A 400 19.68 20.72 -2.92
N GLY A 401 18.54 21.37 -2.66
CA GLY A 401 18.33 22.80 -2.92
C GLY A 401 18.01 23.14 -4.39
N LEU A 402 17.90 22.14 -5.26
CA LEU A 402 17.50 22.28 -6.66
C LEU A 402 16.02 21.93 -6.84
N ILE A 403 15.32 22.70 -7.67
CA ILE A 403 13.92 22.42 -8.04
C ILE A 403 13.92 21.52 -9.27
N GLN A 404 13.24 20.41 -9.18
CA GLN A 404 13.13 19.43 -10.26
C GLN A 404 11.79 18.69 -10.22
N GLU A 405 11.45 18.04 -11.33
CA GLU A 405 10.35 17.08 -11.33
C GLU A 405 10.65 15.94 -10.36
N ASN A 406 9.64 15.44 -9.69
CA ASN A 406 9.83 14.34 -8.75
C ASN A 406 10.18 13.05 -9.52
N PRO A 407 11.36 12.45 -9.33
CA PRO A 407 11.77 11.25 -10.07
C PRO A 407 10.97 9.99 -9.69
N THR A 408 10.13 10.07 -8.67
CA THR A 408 9.31 8.95 -8.17
C THR A 408 7.88 8.98 -8.72
N TYR A 409 7.55 9.93 -9.58
CA TYR A 409 6.25 10.01 -10.27
C TYR A 409 6.41 9.87 -11.77
#